data_1df0488c74667bcb99afb621e4a28460
#
_entry.id   1df0488c74667bcb99afb621e4a28460
#
_cell.length_a   1.000
_cell.length_b   1.000
_cell.length_c   1.000
_cell.angle_alpha   90.00
_cell.angle_beta   90.00
_cell.angle_gamma   90.00
#
_symmetry.space_group_name_H-M   'P 1'
#
loop_
_entity.id
_entity.type
_entity.pdbx_description
1 polymer ?
#
loop_
_entity_poly.entity_id
_entity_poly.type
_entity_poly.pdbx_seq_one_letter_code
_entity_poly.pdbx_strand_id
1 'polypeptide(L)'
;EIAGINKKEQEKKEKQEERIEREQRREDAINNFQDNFRDDREQAHESKLTFEDSVIEKIASIACQEVPGVLDMKGGFFSGISEQFGGRSLTKGISADVGEKEAAIDASIILEYGYSAPKVFEELKRNIAQSVGQMTGLKVVEVNVRVDDVMTKKEYEIKRRNTRNEDSNYEQESSLR
;
A
#
# COMPACT_ATOMS: atom_id res chain seq x y z
N GLU A 1 -7.51 74.14 -43.21
CA GLU A 1 -8.50 73.30 -42.52
C GLU A 1 -8.25 71.77 -42.80
N ILE A 2 -7.77 71.41 -43.98
CA ILE A 2 -7.50 69.97 -44.35
C ILE A 2 -6.31 69.40 -43.59
N ALA A 3 -5.28 70.18 -43.24
CA ALA A 3 -4.10 69.73 -42.46
C ALA A 3 -4.42 69.34 -40.99
N GLY A 4 -5.46 69.98 -40.40
CA GLY A 4 -5.87 69.65 -39.00
C GLY A 4 -6.68 68.36 -38.86
N ILE A 5 -7.43 67.98 -39.89
CA ILE A 5 -8.19 66.73 -39.96
C ILE A 5 -7.25 65.55 -40.12
N ASN A 6 -6.22 65.69 -40.95
CA ASN A 6 -5.23 64.65 -41.21
C ASN A 6 -4.37 64.34 -39.98
N LYS A 7 -4.06 65.33 -39.18
CA LYS A 7 -3.32 65.14 -37.92
C LYS A 7 -4.09 64.35 -36.87
N LYS A 8 -5.39 64.67 -36.70
CA LYS A 8 -6.25 63.91 -35.75
C LYS A 8 -6.53 62.48 -36.19
N GLU A 9 -6.59 62.22 -37.46
CA GLU A 9 -6.71 60.84 -38.01
C GLU A 9 -5.43 60.06 -37.86
N GLN A 10 -4.27 60.65 -38.01
CA GLN A 10 -2.99 60.04 -37.77
C GLN A 10 -2.81 59.72 -36.30
N GLU A 11 -3.10 60.61 -35.39
CA GLU A 11 -3.05 60.37 -33.95
C GLU A 11 -4.00 59.24 -33.50
N LYS A 12 -5.18 59.12 -34.15
CA LYS A 12 -6.09 57.99 -33.88
C LYS A 12 -5.57 56.67 -34.36
N LYS A 13 -4.93 56.63 -35.54
CA LYS A 13 -4.31 55.43 -36.09
C LYS A 13 -3.13 54.98 -35.25
N GLU A 14 -2.26 55.90 -34.85
CA GLU A 14 -1.11 55.57 -33.97
C GLU A 14 -1.57 55.02 -32.60
N LYS A 15 -2.59 55.59 -31.98
CA LYS A 15 -3.15 55.07 -30.75
C LYS A 15 -3.82 53.71 -30.88
N GLN A 16 -4.36 53.44 -32.06
CA GLN A 16 -5.01 52.18 -32.32
C GLN A 16 -3.98 51.08 -32.61
N GLU A 17 -2.92 51.40 -33.31
CA GLU A 17 -1.78 50.54 -33.58
C GLU A 17 -1.05 50.21 -32.27
N GLU A 18 -0.81 51.19 -31.41
CA GLU A 18 -0.21 51.01 -30.08
C GLU A 18 -1.06 50.08 -29.18
N ARG A 19 -2.41 50.20 -29.25
CA ARG A 19 -3.32 49.32 -28.56
C ARG A 19 -3.24 47.86 -29.01
N ILE A 20 -3.24 47.68 -30.33
CA ILE A 20 -3.13 46.34 -30.93
C ILE A 20 -1.79 45.70 -30.59
N GLU A 21 -0.71 46.46 -30.65
CA GLU A 21 0.62 45.97 -30.27
C GLU A 21 0.73 45.58 -28.81
N ARG A 22 0.09 46.35 -27.90
CA ARG A 22 0.01 46.01 -26.49
C ARG A 22 -0.82 44.74 -26.22
N GLU A 23 -1.93 44.56 -26.93
CA GLU A 23 -2.75 43.37 -26.81
C GLU A 23 -2.00 42.12 -27.32
N GLN A 24 -1.32 42.24 -28.45
CA GLN A 24 -0.48 41.14 -28.99
C GLN A 24 0.65 40.77 -28.02
N ARG A 25 1.37 41.72 -27.48
CA ARG A 25 2.43 41.44 -26.48
C ARG A 25 1.89 40.76 -25.24
N ARG A 26 0.66 41.06 -24.83
CA ARG A 26 -0.01 40.38 -23.70
C ARG A 26 -0.37 38.94 -24.04
N GLU A 27 -0.92 38.70 -25.22
CA GLU A 27 -1.28 37.35 -25.68
C GLU A 27 -0.03 36.48 -25.84
N ASP A 28 1.04 37.03 -26.43
CA ASP A 28 2.31 36.31 -26.57
C ASP A 28 2.93 35.97 -25.23
N ALA A 29 2.84 36.87 -24.24
CA ALA A 29 3.33 36.62 -22.88
C ALA A 29 2.50 35.54 -22.17
N ILE A 30 1.18 35.53 -22.36
CA ILE A 30 0.30 34.49 -21.80
C ILE A 30 0.55 33.14 -22.44
N ASN A 31 0.70 33.10 -23.75
CA ASN A 31 0.97 31.87 -24.47
C ASN A 31 2.34 31.28 -24.11
N ASN A 32 3.36 32.13 -24.03
CA ASN A 32 4.68 31.71 -23.59
C ASN A 32 4.70 31.20 -22.14
N PHE A 33 3.91 31.83 -21.26
CA PHE A 33 3.73 31.37 -19.89
C PHE A 33 3.02 30.00 -19.83
N GLN A 34 1.97 29.82 -20.65
CA GLN A 34 1.25 28.54 -20.71
C GLN A 34 2.09 27.42 -21.34
N ASP A 35 2.89 27.71 -22.34
CA ASP A 35 3.77 26.73 -22.97
C ASP A 35 4.90 26.29 -22.03
N ASN A 36 5.47 27.19 -21.25
CA ASN A 36 6.45 26.85 -20.22
C ASN A 36 5.86 25.95 -19.13
N PHE A 37 4.61 26.17 -18.74
CA PHE A 37 3.91 25.30 -17.77
C PHE A 37 3.51 23.94 -18.36
N ARG A 38 3.31 23.83 -19.66
CA ARG A 38 3.04 22.56 -20.34
C ARG A 38 4.30 21.70 -20.45
N ASP A 39 5.42 22.32 -20.77
CA ASP A 39 6.69 21.62 -20.90
C ASP A 39 7.16 21.02 -19.55
N ASP A 40 6.97 21.75 -18.44
CA ASP A 40 7.24 21.26 -17.10
C ASP A 40 6.32 20.07 -16.69
N ARG A 41 5.11 19.97 -17.24
CA ARG A 41 4.21 18.84 -17.00
C ARG A 41 4.56 17.59 -17.82
N GLU A 42 5.06 17.77 -19.03
CA GLU A 42 5.49 16.67 -19.90
C GLU A 42 6.84 16.07 -19.46
N GLN A 43 7.66 16.83 -18.74
CA GLN A 43 8.92 16.37 -18.17
C GLN A 43 8.80 15.89 -16.71
N ALA A 44 7.61 15.96 -16.10
CA ALA A 44 7.40 15.36 -14.80
C ALA A 44 7.53 13.84 -14.91
N HIS A 45 8.66 13.32 -14.49
CA HIS A 45 8.82 11.87 -14.32
C HIS A 45 7.71 11.34 -13.43
N GLU A 46 6.95 10.36 -13.92
CA GLU A 46 5.94 9.71 -13.10
C GLU A 46 6.60 9.03 -11.91
N SER A 47 6.28 9.50 -10.72
CA SER A 47 6.67 8.84 -9.49
C SER A 47 5.82 7.59 -9.29
N LYS A 48 6.45 6.48 -8.91
CA LYS A 48 5.77 5.19 -8.68
C LYS A 48 5.97 4.74 -7.24
N LEU A 49 4.90 4.23 -6.65
CA LEU A 49 4.90 3.53 -5.38
C LEU A 49 4.60 2.05 -5.65
N THR A 50 5.52 1.18 -5.28
CA THR A 50 5.38 -0.26 -5.43
C THR A 50 5.62 -0.97 -4.09
N PHE A 51 5.05 -2.16 -3.94
CA PHE A 51 5.17 -2.98 -2.74
C PHE A 51 5.67 -4.37 -3.09
N GLU A 52 6.62 -4.87 -2.31
CA GLU A 52 6.97 -6.28 -2.32
C GLU A 52 5.80 -7.12 -1.79
N ASP A 53 5.62 -8.32 -2.32
CA ASP A 53 4.58 -9.26 -1.86
C ASP A 53 4.68 -9.52 -0.35
N SER A 54 5.89 -9.62 0.17
CA SER A 54 6.17 -9.80 1.60
C SER A 54 5.63 -8.68 2.49
N VAL A 55 5.58 -7.46 2.00
CA VAL A 55 5.00 -6.31 2.74
C VAL A 55 3.49 -6.49 2.92
N ILE A 56 2.80 -6.86 1.85
CA ILE A 56 1.36 -7.13 1.89
C ILE A 56 1.05 -8.35 2.74
N GLU A 57 1.84 -9.40 2.63
CA GLU A 57 1.73 -10.59 3.47
C GLU A 57 1.87 -10.27 4.96
N LYS A 58 2.81 -9.42 5.33
CA LYS A 58 3.03 -8.97 6.70
C LYS A 58 1.85 -8.15 7.24
N ILE A 59 1.36 -7.20 6.47
CA ILE A 59 0.19 -6.39 6.85
C ILE A 59 -1.02 -7.30 7.05
N ALA A 60 -1.28 -8.22 6.12
CA ALA A 60 -2.37 -9.16 6.19
C ALA A 60 -2.24 -10.14 7.36
N SER A 61 -1.03 -10.62 7.67
CA SER A 61 -0.77 -11.49 8.82
C SER A 61 -1.09 -10.81 10.15
N ILE A 62 -0.68 -9.57 10.31
CA ILE A 62 -0.99 -8.78 11.51
C ILE A 62 -2.50 -8.55 11.61
N ALA A 63 -3.14 -8.20 10.51
CA ALA A 63 -4.59 -8.00 10.47
C ALA A 63 -5.38 -9.29 10.82
N CYS A 64 -4.90 -10.45 10.39
CA CYS A 64 -5.49 -11.74 10.75
C CYS A 64 -5.41 -12.01 12.26
N GLN A 65 -4.27 -11.74 12.87
CA GLN A 65 -4.03 -11.98 14.28
C GLN A 65 -4.81 -11.05 15.21
N GLU A 66 -5.27 -9.93 14.73
CA GLU A 66 -6.13 -9.01 15.46
C GLU A 66 -7.59 -9.48 15.58
N VAL A 67 -7.99 -10.43 14.74
CA VAL A 67 -9.37 -10.94 14.72
C VAL A 67 -9.59 -11.94 15.85
N PRO A 68 -10.61 -11.73 16.71
CA PRO A 68 -10.97 -12.71 17.75
C PRO A 68 -11.33 -14.07 17.14
N GLY A 69 -10.78 -15.14 17.71
CA GLY A 69 -10.95 -16.50 17.21
C GLY A 69 -9.79 -17.02 16.36
N VAL A 70 -8.90 -16.17 15.90
CA VAL A 70 -7.63 -16.54 15.27
C VAL A 70 -6.57 -16.65 16.38
N LEU A 71 -6.11 -17.86 16.65
CA LEU A 71 -5.04 -18.09 17.63
C LEU A 71 -3.68 -17.78 17.04
N ASP A 72 -3.45 -18.21 15.82
CA ASP A 72 -2.19 -18.00 15.11
C ASP A 72 -2.37 -18.30 13.61
N MET A 73 -1.36 -17.94 12.84
CA MET A 73 -1.20 -18.42 11.48
C MET A 73 -0.55 -19.81 11.47
N LYS A 74 -0.81 -20.60 10.44
CA LYS A 74 -0.16 -21.89 10.26
C LYS A 74 1.36 -21.74 10.28
N GLY A 75 2.03 -22.54 11.09
CA GLY A 75 3.50 -22.52 11.23
C GLY A 75 4.03 -21.40 12.14
N GLY A 76 3.16 -20.63 12.77
CA GLY A 76 3.54 -19.56 13.71
C GLY A 76 4.30 -20.04 14.95
N PHE A 77 4.11 -21.29 15.34
CA PHE A 77 4.87 -21.91 16.46
C PHE A 77 6.37 -22.04 16.18
N PHE A 78 6.75 -22.12 14.93
CA PHE A 78 8.13 -22.31 14.48
C PHE A 78 8.83 -21.01 14.15
N SER A 79 8.22 -19.87 14.44
CA SER A 79 8.76 -18.55 14.11
C SER A 79 10.04 -18.20 14.86
N GLY A 80 10.30 -18.82 16.02
CA GLY A 80 11.52 -18.60 16.81
C GLY A 80 12.81 -19.05 16.10
N ILE A 81 12.75 -20.13 15.31
CA ILE A 81 13.92 -20.68 14.60
C ILE A 81 14.26 -19.86 13.35
N SER A 82 13.27 -19.25 12.73
CA SER A 82 13.46 -18.53 11.48
C SER A 82 13.82 -17.06 11.64
N GLU A 83 13.67 -16.49 12.82
CA GLU A 83 14.15 -15.13 13.12
C GLU A 83 15.67 -14.99 12.99
N GLN A 84 16.42 -16.06 13.26
CA GLN A 84 17.87 -16.08 13.08
C GLN A 84 18.31 -16.18 11.60
N PHE A 85 17.43 -16.61 10.71
CA PHE A 85 17.71 -16.80 9.29
C PHE A 85 17.07 -15.77 8.35
N GLY A 86 16.66 -14.62 8.84
CA GLY A 86 16.27 -13.46 8.03
C GLY A 86 14.83 -13.47 7.52
N GLY A 87 13.89 -13.06 8.35
CA GLY A 87 12.73 -12.28 7.91
C GLY A 87 11.55 -13.01 7.28
N ARG A 88 11.53 -14.34 7.13
CA ARG A 88 10.39 -15.07 6.58
C ARG A 88 9.37 -15.57 7.61
N SER A 89 9.66 -15.48 8.90
CA SER A 89 8.84 -16.03 9.97
C SER A 89 7.50 -15.33 10.18
N LEU A 90 7.40 -14.04 9.88
CA LEU A 90 6.20 -13.24 10.07
C LEU A 90 5.16 -13.45 8.97
N THR A 91 5.53 -14.08 7.87
CA THR A 91 4.65 -14.33 6.72
C THR A 91 4.28 -15.81 6.54
N LYS A 92 4.59 -16.67 7.52
CA LYS A 92 4.17 -18.08 7.49
C LYS A 92 2.66 -18.21 7.55
N GLY A 93 2.13 -19.11 6.74
CA GLY A 93 0.70 -19.33 6.62
C GLY A 93 -0.06 -18.29 5.84
N ILE A 94 0.64 -17.33 5.21
CA ILE A 94 0.03 -16.32 4.38
C ILE A 94 0.80 -16.14 3.09
N SER A 95 0.08 -15.93 2.00
CA SER A 95 0.65 -15.55 0.70
C SER A 95 -0.19 -14.45 0.06
N ALA A 96 0.47 -13.58 -0.68
CA ALA A 96 -0.18 -12.50 -1.40
C ALA A 96 0.26 -12.49 -2.86
N ASP A 97 -0.70 -12.27 -3.74
CA ASP A 97 -0.47 -11.97 -5.15
C ASP A 97 -0.81 -10.50 -5.38
N VAL A 98 0.20 -9.70 -5.69
CA VAL A 98 0.10 -8.24 -5.71
C VAL A 98 0.22 -7.73 -7.14
N GLY A 99 -0.84 -7.06 -7.60
CA GLY A 99 -0.86 -6.30 -8.84
C GLY A 99 -0.59 -4.81 -8.59
N GLU A 100 -0.75 -3.99 -9.62
CA GLU A 100 -0.54 -2.54 -9.51
C GLU A 100 -1.56 -1.83 -8.63
N LYS A 101 -2.81 -2.30 -8.62
CA LYS A 101 -3.95 -1.70 -7.92
C LYS A 101 -4.72 -2.65 -7.03
N GLU A 102 -4.47 -3.94 -7.14
CA GLU A 102 -5.24 -5.01 -6.52
C GLU A 102 -4.31 -6.02 -5.84
N ALA A 103 -4.83 -6.69 -4.83
CA ALA A 103 -4.15 -7.78 -4.16
C ALA A 103 -5.14 -8.93 -3.88
N ALA A 104 -4.66 -10.16 -4.03
CA ALA A 104 -5.32 -11.38 -3.59
C ALA A 104 -4.52 -12.02 -2.46
N ILE A 105 -5.19 -12.51 -1.44
CA ILE A 105 -4.55 -13.01 -0.22
C ILE A 105 -5.08 -14.40 0.11
N ASP A 106 -4.14 -15.31 0.38
CA ASP A 106 -4.41 -16.65 0.90
C ASP A 106 -3.84 -16.77 2.31
N ALA A 107 -4.67 -17.14 3.27
CA ALA A 107 -4.30 -17.27 4.67
C ALA A 107 -4.68 -18.65 5.21
N SER A 108 -3.76 -19.28 5.94
CA SER A 108 -4.00 -20.51 6.69
C SER A 108 -3.90 -20.20 8.17
N ILE A 109 -4.97 -20.44 8.91
CA ILE A 109 -5.12 -20.05 10.31
C ILE A 109 -5.34 -21.25 11.24
N ILE A 110 -5.06 -21.03 12.51
CA ILE A 110 -5.48 -21.88 13.61
C ILE A 110 -6.67 -21.19 14.29
N LEU A 111 -7.82 -21.86 14.28
CA LEU A 111 -9.05 -21.36 14.86
C LEU A 111 -9.15 -21.74 16.32
N GLU A 112 -9.58 -20.82 17.18
CA GLU A 112 -9.91 -21.11 18.56
C GLU A 112 -11.22 -21.89 18.67
N TYR A 113 -11.21 -22.97 19.43
CA TYR A 113 -12.39 -23.76 19.72
C TYR A 113 -13.52 -22.90 20.31
N GLY A 114 -14.72 -23.07 19.80
CA GLY A 114 -15.89 -22.30 20.23
C GLY A 114 -16.25 -21.11 19.32
N TYR A 115 -15.36 -20.71 18.43
CA TYR A 115 -15.65 -19.67 17.44
C TYR A 115 -16.25 -20.22 16.15
N SER A 116 -17.11 -19.44 15.54
CA SER A 116 -17.71 -19.76 14.24
C SER A 116 -16.74 -19.41 13.12
N ALA A 117 -16.27 -20.41 12.39
CA ALA A 117 -15.38 -20.19 11.24
C ALA A 117 -15.98 -19.24 10.17
N PRO A 118 -17.25 -19.35 9.77
CA PRO A 118 -17.84 -18.38 8.84
C PRO A 118 -17.84 -16.94 9.35
N LYS A 119 -18.10 -16.72 10.63
CA LYS A 119 -18.06 -15.37 11.23
C LYS A 119 -16.64 -14.82 11.30
N VAL A 120 -15.68 -15.64 11.70
CA VAL A 120 -14.27 -15.28 11.72
C VAL A 120 -13.79 -14.94 10.30
N PHE A 121 -14.19 -15.71 9.31
CA PHE A 121 -13.89 -15.45 7.91
C PHE A 121 -14.37 -14.06 7.43
N GLU A 122 -15.61 -13.68 7.76
CA GLU A 122 -16.14 -12.36 7.41
C GLU A 122 -15.36 -11.22 8.07
N GLU A 123 -14.97 -11.37 9.32
CA GLU A 123 -14.13 -10.40 10.04
C GLU A 123 -12.71 -10.34 9.47
N LEU A 124 -12.13 -11.47 9.12
CA LEU A 124 -10.82 -11.54 8.47
C LEU A 124 -10.81 -10.78 7.15
N LYS A 125 -11.79 -11.02 6.28
CA LYS A 125 -11.92 -10.31 5.00
C LYS A 125 -11.97 -8.80 5.20
N ARG A 126 -12.77 -8.35 6.15
CA ARG A 126 -12.95 -6.93 6.45
C ARG A 126 -11.66 -6.31 6.99
N ASN A 127 -11.04 -6.95 7.95
CA ASN A 127 -9.84 -6.42 8.61
C ASN A 127 -8.63 -6.40 7.68
N ILE A 128 -8.44 -7.45 6.89
CA ILE A 128 -7.39 -7.51 5.87
C ILE A 128 -7.59 -6.42 4.81
N ALA A 129 -8.79 -6.31 4.26
CA ALA A 129 -9.10 -5.31 3.23
C ALA A 129 -8.91 -3.88 3.74
N GLN A 130 -9.31 -3.61 4.98
CA GLN A 130 -9.14 -2.31 5.60
C GLN A 130 -7.67 -1.97 5.85
N SER A 131 -6.91 -2.88 6.43
CA SER A 131 -5.49 -2.64 6.77
C SER A 131 -4.62 -2.50 5.52
N VAL A 132 -4.77 -3.37 4.55
CA VAL A 132 -4.06 -3.28 3.27
C VAL A 132 -4.45 -2.02 2.51
N GLY A 133 -5.74 -1.72 2.43
CA GLY A 133 -6.23 -0.53 1.74
C GLY A 133 -5.73 0.78 2.35
N GLN A 134 -5.74 0.90 3.67
CA GLN A 134 -5.28 2.11 4.36
C GLN A 134 -3.77 2.31 4.26
N MET A 135 -2.99 1.24 4.35
CA MET A 135 -1.52 1.35 4.34
C MET A 135 -0.92 1.45 2.95
N THR A 136 -1.56 0.86 1.94
CA THR A 136 -0.97 0.70 0.61
C THR A 136 -1.78 1.34 -0.51
N GLY A 137 -3.06 1.59 -0.28
CA GLY A 137 -3.99 2.02 -1.33
C GLY A 137 -4.43 0.90 -2.28
N LEU A 138 -3.95 -0.33 -2.09
CA LEU A 138 -4.36 -1.48 -2.90
C LEU A 138 -5.77 -1.95 -2.51
N LYS A 139 -6.54 -2.36 -3.51
CA LYS A 139 -7.83 -3.01 -3.30
C LYS A 139 -7.65 -4.51 -3.14
N VAL A 140 -8.07 -5.05 -2.02
CA VAL A 140 -8.12 -6.49 -1.80
C VAL A 140 -9.36 -7.05 -2.50
N VAL A 141 -9.16 -7.82 -3.56
CA VAL A 141 -10.23 -8.34 -4.42
C VAL A 141 -10.61 -9.77 -4.07
N GLU A 142 -9.74 -10.51 -3.41
CA GLU A 142 -9.94 -11.91 -3.04
C GLU A 142 -9.20 -12.21 -1.73
N VAL A 143 -9.90 -12.87 -0.81
CA VAL A 143 -9.33 -13.41 0.42
C VAL A 143 -9.80 -14.86 0.58
N ASN A 144 -8.87 -15.80 0.53
CA ASN A 144 -9.12 -17.20 0.80
C ASN A 144 -8.53 -17.56 2.16
N VAL A 145 -9.34 -18.17 3.00
CA VAL A 145 -8.93 -18.60 4.34
C VAL A 145 -9.10 -20.09 4.48
N ARG A 146 -8.03 -20.76 4.86
CA ARG A 146 -8.04 -22.16 5.22
C ARG A 146 -7.87 -22.31 6.73
N VAL A 147 -8.76 -23.07 7.35
CA VAL A 147 -8.63 -23.46 8.75
C VAL A 147 -7.83 -24.78 8.80
N ASP A 148 -6.59 -24.69 9.23
CA ASP A 148 -5.69 -25.83 9.28
C ASP A 148 -5.84 -26.67 10.54
N ASP A 149 -6.20 -26.03 11.66
CA ASP A 149 -6.40 -26.69 12.93
C ASP A 149 -7.39 -25.91 13.80
N VAL A 150 -7.96 -26.58 14.76
CA VAL A 150 -8.79 -26.01 15.82
C VAL A 150 -8.19 -26.40 17.16
N MET A 151 -7.94 -25.42 17.99
CA MET A 151 -7.35 -25.62 19.32
C MET A 151 -8.11 -24.83 20.38
N THR A 152 -8.12 -25.34 21.60
CA THR A 152 -8.44 -24.50 22.75
C THR A 152 -7.26 -23.55 23.03
N LYS A 153 -7.54 -22.42 23.64
CA LYS A 153 -6.50 -21.46 24.03
C LYS A 153 -5.42 -22.09 24.91
N LYS A 154 -5.83 -22.95 25.82
CA LYS A 154 -4.93 -23.71 26.68
C LYS A 154 -4.02 -24.66 25.91
N GLU A 155 -4.56 -25.40 24.95
CA GLU A 155 -3.79 -26.30 24.08
C GLU A 155 -2.76 -25.52 23.24
N TYR A 156 -3.15 -24.40 22.69
CA TYR A 156 -2.27 -23.51 21.94
C TYR A 156 -1.11 -22.99 22.79
N GLU A 157 -1.39 -22.51 24.00
CA GLU A 157 -0.36 -22.02 24.92
C GLU A 157 0.63 -23.11 25.35
N ILE A 158 0.16 -24.33 25.59
CA ILE A 158 1.02 -25.49 25.91
C ILE A 158 1.95 -25.82 24.74
N LYS A 159 1.44 -25.93 23.53
CA LYS A 159 2.24 -26.19 22.32
C LYS A 159 3.29 -25.10 22.09
N ARG A 160 2.91 -23.87 22.28
CA ARG A 160 3.81 -22.71 22.16
C ARG A 160 4.97 -22.74 23.15
N ARG A 161 4.69 -23.14 24.42
CA ARG A 161 5.73 -23.27 25.45
C ARG A 161 6.69 -24.42 25.16
N ASN A 162 6.18 -25.56 24.72
CA ASN A 162 7.01 -26.72 24.40
C ASN A 162 7.98 -26.43 23.26
N THR A 163 7.53 -25.77 22.23
CA THR A 163 8.39 -25.35 21.12
C THR A 163 9.51 -24.41 21.57
N ARG A 164 9.21 -23.44 22.44
CA ARG A 164 10.24 -22.55 23.01
C ARG A 164 11.28 -23.27 23.85
N ASN A 165 10.87 -24.29 24.59
CA ASN A 165 11.79 -25.07 25.44
C ASN A 165 12.70 -25.97 24.60
N GLU A 166 12.21 -26.51 23.49
CA GLU A 166 13.02 -27.28 22.55
C GLU A 166 14.08 -26.42 21.89
N ASP A 167 13.71 -25.22 21.42
CA ASP A 167 14.65 -24.28 20.81
C ASP A 167 15.75 -23.83 21.78
N SER A 168 15.42 -23.55 23.04
CA SER A 168 16.41 -23.16 24.04
C SER A 168 17.38 -24.28 24.39
N ASN A 169 16.97 -25.54 24.26
CA ASN A 169 17.81 -26.69 24.55
C ASN A 169 18.85 -26.95 23.43
N TYR A 170 18.47 -26.69 22.14
CA TYR A 170 19.39 -26.76 21.01
C TYR A 170 20.46 -25.67 21.05
N GLU A 171 20.13 -24.48 21.54
CA GLU A 171 21.09 -23.39 21.69
C GLU A 171 22.14 -23.68 22.78
N GLN A 172 21.76 -24.34 23.87
CA GLN A 172 22.70 -24.73 24.92
C GLN A 172 23.64 -25.86 24.48
N GLU A 173 23.18 -26.85 23.72
CA GLU A 173 24.04 -27.91 23.21
C GLU A 173 25.02 -27.40 22.13
N SER A 174 24.64 -26.44 21.33
CA SER A 174 25.50 -25.85 20.30
C SER A 174 26.59 -24.94 20.87
N SER A 175 26.37 -24.36 22.06
CA SER A 175 27.37 -23.51 22.72
C SER A 175 28.40 -24.26 23.56
N LEU A 176 28.22 -25.57 23.77
CA LEU A 176 29.12 -26.45 24.53
C LEU A 176 30.09 -27.27 23.64
N ARG A 177 30.07 -27.05 22.34
CA ARG A 177 31.01 -27.61 21.36
C ARG A 177 31.92 -26.53 20.81
#